data_786c8699da163124009b90213969f1a8
#
_entry.id   786c8699da163124009b90213969f1a8
#
_cell.length_a   1.000
_cell.length_b   1.000
_cell.length_c   1.000
_cell.angle_alpha   90.00
_cell.angle_beta   90.00
_cell.angle_gamma   90.00
#
_symmetry.space_group_name_H-M   'P 1'
#
loop_
_entity.id
_entity.type
_entity.pdbx_description
1 polymer ?
#
loop_
_entity_poly.entity_id
_entity_poly.type
_entity_poly.pdbx_seq_one_letter_code
_entity_poly.pdbx_strand_id
1 'polypeptide(L)'
;MKSDIEIARAATLGPIIDLAKKIGIDSNSVFNYGHHKAKISLDFIKSLESKPDGKLILVTAMTPTPAGEGKTTTTVGLGDGLNAIGKKAIVCLREPSLGPCFGMKGGAAGGGFAQVVPMEDINLHFTGDFHAVGAAHNLLSALIDNHIYWGNELGIDVRRITWKRVLDMNDRSLREIVSSLGGPGNGYPRETGFDITVASEVMAILCLATDLEDLERRLANIVIGYTRDKKAICAKDLNAHGSMTVLLKDAFMPNLVQTLENNPAFVHGGPFANIAHGCNTVLATKTALKLGEYVVTEAGFGADLGAEKFFNIKCRKAKLTPSVAVIVATIRALKMHGGVSKDELGKENLKAVEAGLVNLGRHIRNIGQFGIPAVVAVNNFTTDTEAEFKLVQKYCSELGVEAILCTHWANGSKGTADLAKKVVELSESGSQQFRNLYEDSVPLWEKVNTIAKSIYGASEIVADKVVREQFKMYEAAGYGNFPICMAKTQYSFSTDPNLKGAPSGHVVPIREIRLSAGAEFIVVVTGEIMTMPGLPRIPAANSIQLNKKSEVEGLF
;
A
#
# COMPACT_ATOMS: atom_id res chain seq x y z
N MET A 1 9.12 27.83 9.79
CA MET A 1 9.10 26.42 10.27
C MET A 1 10.04 25.66 9.35
N LYS A 2 10.89 24.76 9.86
CA LYS A 2 11.78 23.95 9.00
C LYS A 2 10.95 23.02 8.12
N SER A 3 11.37 22.78 6.88
CA SER A 3 10.77 21.77 5.99
C SER A 3 11.13 20.34 6.44
N ASP A 4 10.40 19.36 5.93
CA ASP A 4 10.63 17.94 6.30
C ASP A 4 12.06 17.50 5.95
N ILE A 5 12.59 17.92 4.79
CA ILE A 5 13.96 17.61 4.40
C ILE A 5 15.02 18.32 5.30
N GLU A 6 14.76 19.55 5.74
CA GLU A 6 15.65 20.26 6.68
C GLU A 6 15.67 19.59 8.06
N ILE A 7 14.53 19.05 8.51
CA ILE A 7 14.43 18.28 9.75
C ILE A 7 15.20 16.97 9.60
N ALA A 8 15.02 16.26 8.49
CA ALA A 8 15.69 14.99 8.22
C ALA A 8 17.22 15.15 8.16
N ARG A 9 17.72 16.22 7.50
CA ARG A 9 19.16 16.52 7.41
C ARG A 9 19.78 16.92 8.74
N ALA A 10 19.02 17.55 9.61
CA ALA A 10 19.49 17.94 10.94
C ALA A 10 19.57 16.77 11.93
N ALA A 11 19.06 15.61 11.56
CA ALA A 11 19.05 14.43 12.42
C ALA A 11 20.45 13.81 12.56
N THR A 12 20.76 13.31 13.75
CA THR A 12 21.96 12.52 14.00
C THR A 12 21.65 11.04 13.77
N LEU A 13 22.10 10.51 12.64
CA LEU A 13 21.86 9.11 12.28
C LEU A 13 22.91 8.19 12.91
N GLY A 14 22.46 7.12 13.56
CA GLY A 14 23.34 6.03 14.01
C GLY A 14 23.74 5.12 12.84
N PRO A 15 24.87 4.39 12.96
CA PRO A 15 25.22 3.34 12.00
C PRO A 15 24.15 2.25 11.97
N ILE A 16 23.75 1.82 10.76
CA ILE A 16 22.68 0.82 10.60
C ILE A 16 23.03 -0.53 11.24
N ILE A 17 24.32 -0.87 11.29
CA ILE A 17 24.82 -2.09 11.95
C ILE A 17 24.51 -2.07 13.45
N ASP A 18 24.64 -0.93 14.11
CA ASP A 18 24.36 -0.82 15.55
C ASP A 18 22.86 -0.93 15.83
N LEU A 19 22.03 -0.36 14.95
CA LEU A 19 20.59 -0.53 14.99
C LEU A 19 20.19 -2.00 14.79
N ALA A 20 20.80 -2.68 13.82
CA ALA A 20 20.55 -4.10 13.57
C ALA A 20 20.89 -4.94 14.81
N LYS A 21 22.04 -4.72 15.44
CA LYS A 21 22.43 -5.38 16.69
C LYS A 21 21.43 -5.12 17.83
N LYS A 22 20.95 -3.87 17.96
CA LYS A 22 19.96 -3.49 18.98
C LYS A 22 18.68 -4.34 18.92
N ILE A 23 18.29 -4.77 17.70
CA ILE A 23 17.10 -5.61 17.50
C ILE A 23 17.44 -7.10 17.33
N GLY A 24 18.66 -7.50 17.61
CA GLY A 24 19.08 -8.90 17.62
C GLY A 24 19.44 -9.48 16.25
N ILE A 25 19.82 -8.64 15.29
CA ILE A 25 20.32 -9.08 13.98
C ILE A 25 21.87 -9.10 14.02
N ASP A 26 22.45 -10.26 13.73
CA ASP A 26 23.90 -10.42 13.63
C ASP A 26 24.46 -9.61 12.43
N SER A 27 25.63 -9.02 12.62
CA SER A 27 26.32 -8.22 11.60
C SER A 27 26.59 -8.99 10.29
N ASN A 28 26.81 -10.32 10.37
CA ASN A 28 26.98 -11.17 9.19
C ASN A 28 25.71 -11.34 8.37
N SER A 29 24.56 -11.03 8.96
CA SER A 29 23.24 -11.12 8.32
C SER A 29 22.76 -9.78 7.75
N VAL A 30 23.62 -8.76 7.76
CA VAL A 30 23.32 -7.39 7.31
C VAL A 30 24.15 -7.05 6.08
N PHE A 31 23.44 -6.75 4.98
CA PHE A 31 24.07 -6.25 3.74
C PHE A 31 23.95 -4.73 3.69
N ASN A 32 25.05 -4.03 3.93
CA ASN A 32 25.07 -2.57 3.99
C ASN A 32 24.90 -1.93 2.61
N TYR A 33 23.97 -0.99 2.54
CA TYR A 33 23.77 -0.06 1.42
C TYR A 33 24.16 1.36 1.87
N GLY A 34 25.44 1.55 2.22
CA GLY A 34 25.96 2.74 2.88
C GLY A 34 25.89 2.62 4.42
N HIS A 35 25.93 3.78 5.11
CA HIS A 35 26.05 3.82 6.57
C HIS A 35 24.71 3.67 7.31
N HIS A 36 23.60 4.03 6.67
CA HIS A 36 22.31 4.26 7.34
C HIS A 36 21.16 3.41 6.79
N LYS A 37 21.42 2.53 5.84
CA LYS A 37 20.45 1.58 5.29
C LYS A 37 21.10 0.24 4.99
N ALA A 38 20.33 -0.84 5.11
CA ALA A 38 20.83 -2.18 4.87
C ALA A 38 19.70 -3.12 4.45
N LYS A 39 20.06 -4.25 3.82
CA LYS A 39 19.16 -5.38 3.61
C LYS A 39 19.47 -6.48 4.62
N ILE A 40 18.45 -7.26 4.99
CA ILE A 40 18.56 -8.37 5.93
C ILE A 40 18.56 -9.69 5.17
N SER A 41 19.50 -10.58 5.50
CA SER A 41 19.68 -11.86 4.80
C SER A 41 18.47 -12.78 4.99
N LEU A 42 18.11 -13.52 3.93
CA LEU A 42 17.00 -14.47 3.94
C LEU A 42 17.27 -15.65 4.89
N ASP A 43 18.54 -16.08 5.02
CA ASP A 43 18.92 -17.15 5.94
C ASP A 43 18.68 -16.76 7.40
N PHE A 44 19.00 -15.52 7.76
CA PHE A 44 18.68 -14.99 9.09
C PHE A 44 17.16 -14.96 9.31
N ILE A 45 16.40 -14.45 8.34
CA ILE A 45 14.93 -14.40 8.44
C ILE A 45 14.35 -15.80 8.65
N LYS A 46 14.83 -16.78 7.90
CA LYS A 46 14.44 -18.19 8.06
C LYS A 46 14.74 -18.72 9.47
N SER A 47 15.87 -18.33 10.06
CA SER A 47 16.25 -18.73 11.43
C SER A 47 15.30 -18.21 12.52
N LEU A 48 14.47 -17.19 12.20
CA LEU A 48 13.50 -16.60 13.13
C LEU A 48 12.16 -17.35 13.21
N GLU A 49 11.89 -18.33 12.34
CA GLU A 49 10.57 -18.98 12.21
C GLU A 49 10.00 -19.50 13.53
N SER A 50 10.86 -20.05 14.40
CA SER A 50 10.46 -20.62 15.70
C SER A 50 10.17 -19.57 16.79
N LYS A 51 10.56 -18.29 16.57
CA LYS A 51 10.29 -17.24 17.57
C LYS A 51 8.80 -16.88 17.58
N PRO A 52 8.24 -16.51 18.74
CA PRO A 52 6.86 -16.03 18.84
C PRO A 52 6.71 -14.70 18.09
N ASP A 53 5.50 -14.45 17.58
CA ASP A 53 5.16 -13.17 16.94
C ASP A 53 4.84 -12.10 18.00
N GLY A 54 5.26 -10.87 17.74
CA GLY A 54 4.80 -9.68 18.43
C GLY A 54 3.36 -9.29 18.04
N LYS A 55 2.89 -8.17 18.56
CA LYS A 55 1.56 -7.61 18.28
C LYS A 55 1.58 -6.79 17.00
N LEU A 56 0.66 -7.09 16.08
CA LEU A 56 0.53 -6.37 14.79
C LEU A 56 -0.50 -5.26 14.91
N ILE A 57 -0.07 -4.02 14.69
CA ILE A 57 -0.89 -2.81 14.73
C ILE A 57 -1.04 -2.27 13.31
N LEU A 58 -2.28 -2.12 12.85
CA LEU A 58 -2.58 -1.51 11.57
C LEU A 58 -2.89 -0.03 11.75
N VAL A 59 -2.20 0.84 11.04
CA VAL A 59 -2.57 2.25 10.86
C VAL A 59 -3.29 2.41 9.53
N THR A 60 -4.50 2.88 9.60
CA THR A 60 -5.35 3.21 8.45
C THR A 60 -5.92 4.62 8.62
N ALA A 61 -6.88 5.05 7.80
CA ALA A 61 -7.48 6.37 7.94
C ALA A 61 -8.95 6.40 7.51
N MET A 62 -9.61 7.51 7.83
CA MET A 62 -10.85 7.89 7.18
C MET A 62 -10.65 8.10 5.68
N THR A 63 -11.72 8.31 4.91
CA THR A 63 -11.63 8.59 3.46
C THR A 63 -10.69 9.75 3.19
N PRO A 64 -9.64 9.58 2.34
CA PRO A 64 -8.64 10.60 2.11
C PRO A 64 -9.21 11.83 1.41
N THR A 65 -8.55 12.96 1.68
CA THR A 65 -8.83 14.25 1.05
C THR A 65 -7.55 14.77 0.36
N PRO A 66 -7.66 15.77 -0.53
CA PRO A 66 -6.48 16.40 -1.12
C PRO A 66 -5.55 17.08 -0.12
N ALA A 67 -6.00 17.27 1.13
CA ALA A 67 -5.17 17.84 2.21
C ALA A 67 -4.20 16.82 2.82
N GLY A 68 -4.47 15.51 2.65
CA GLY A 68 -3.74 14.41 3.26
C GLY A 68 -4.10 14.21 4.75
N GLU A 69 -4.05 12.99 5.24
CA GLU A 69 -4.41 12.63 6.63
C GLU A 69 -3.20 12.32 7.51
N GLY A 70 -2.00 12.14 6.91
CA GLY A 70 -0.77 11.88 7.65
C GLY A 70 -0.65 10.47 8.23
N LYS A 71 -1.13 9.45 7.51
CA LYS A 71 -1.01 8.04 7.94
C LYS A 71 0.43 7.62 8.24
N THR A 72 1.34 7.84 7.30
CA THR A 72 2.75 7.46 7.46
C THR A 72 3.38 8.20 8.63
N THR A 73 3.11 9.49 8.77
CA THR A 73 3.54 10.30 9.91
C THR A 73 3.05 9.71 11.24
N THR A 74 1.76 9.29 11.28
CA THR A 74 1.19 8.64 12.48
C THR A 74 1.80 7.26 12.72
N THR A 75 2.07 6.48 11.67
CA THR A 75 2.69 5.15 11.76
C THR A 75 4.09 5.26 12.39
N VAL A 76 4.90 6.20 11.90
CA VAL A 76 6.24 6.45 12.44
C VAL A 76 6.15 7.01 13.86
N GLY A 77 5.32 8.05 14.07
CA GLY A 77 5.14 8.65 15.39
C GLY A 77 4.64 7.67 16.45
N LEU A 78 3.72 6.75 16.09
CA LEU A 78 3.27 5.69 17.00
C LEU A 78 4.39 4.69 17.30
N GLY A 79 5.18 4.29 16.30
CA GLY A 79 6.35 3.43 16.50
C GLY A 79 7.35 4.05 17.48
N ASP A 80 7.66 5.33 17.29
CA ASP A 80 8.53 6.09 18.21
C ASP A 80 7.87 6.24 19.60
N GLY A 81 6.56 6.54 19.67
CA GLY A 81 5.82 6.63 20.91
C GLY A 81 5.81 5.33 21.71
N LEU A 82 5.65 4.18 21.06
CA LEU A 82 5.75 2.87 21.71
C LEU A 82 7.16 2.62 22.27
N ASN A 83 8.20 2.95 21.52
CA ASN A 83 9.58 2.84 22.00
C ASN A 83 9.83 3.80 23.17
N ALA A 84 9.31 5.03 23.11
CA ALA A 84 9.46 6.03 24.18
C ALA A 84 8.81 5.60 25.51
N ILE A 85 7.73 4.80 25.48
CA ILE A 85 7.12 4.22 26.68
C ILE A 85 7.72 2.87 27.09
N GLY A 86 8.86 2.48 26.52
CA GLY A 86 9.64 1.29 26.89
C GLY A 86 9.21 0.00 26.21
N LYS A 87 8.40 0.03 25.17
CA LYS A 87 8.05 -1.15 24.34
C LYS A 87 9.03 -1.29 23.17
N LYS A 88 9.28 -2.52 22.73
CA LYS A 88 10.13 -2.78 21.55
C LYS A 88 9.27 -2.75 20.30
N ALA A 89 9.16 -1.61 19.65
CA ALA A 89 8.36 -1.44 18.46
C ALA A 89 9.22 -1.31 17.19
N ILE A 90 8.75 -1.90 16.10
CA ILE A 90 9.33 -1.82 14.76
C ILE A 90 8.27 -1.29 13.79
N VAL A 91 8.64 -0.31 12.98
CA VAL A 91 7.75 0.26 11.96
C VAL A 91 7.94 -0.48 10.63
N CYS A 92 6.85 -0.75 9.90
CA CYS A 92 6.88 -1.37 8.57
C CYS A 92 6.13 -0.50 7.56
N LEU A 93 6.84 0.05 6.58
CA LEU A 93 6.32 0.99 5.59
C LEU A 93 6.48 0.45 4.17
N ARG A 94 5.72 1.05 3.25
CA ARG A 94 5.94 0.88 1.82
C ARG A 94 7.08 1.77 1.34
N GLU A 95 7.80 1.29 0.34
CA GLU A 95 8.75 2.07 -0.43
C GLU A 95 8.00 3.02 -1.39
N PRO A 96 8.39 4.29 -1.50
CA PRO A 96 7.75 5.24 -2.41
C PRO A 96 8.16 5.02 -3.87
N SER A 97 7.23 5.30 -4.80
CA SER A 97 7.45 5.31 -6.24
C SER A 97 7.93 6.68 -6.71
N LEU A 98 8.83 6.72 -7.70
CA LEU A 98 9.34 7.94 -8.29
C LEU A 98 8.25 8.76 -8.98
N GLY A 99 7.29 8.12 -9.65
CA GLY A 99 6.22 8.82 -10.34
C GLY A 99 5.44 9.80 -9.45
N PRO A 100 4.87 9.37 -8.31
CA PRO A 100 4.26 10.27 -7.33
C PRO A 100 5.24 11.31 -6.76
N CYS A 101 6.49 10.95 -6.47
CA CYS A 101 7.49 11.86 -5.92
C CYS A 101 7.78 13.04 -6.85
N PHE A 102 7.95 12.78 -8.14
CA PHE A 102 8.19 13.81 -9.15
C PHE A 102 6.91 14.42 -9.74
N GLY A 103 5.74 13.81 -9.46
CA GLY A 103 4.44 14.24 -9.95
C GLY A 103 3.74 15.24 -9.05
N MET A 104 2.91 14.74 -8.17
CA MET A 104 1.97 15.57 -7.40
C MET A 104 2.35 15.76 -5.94
N LYS A 105 3.13 14.87 -5.33
CA LYS A 105 3.27 14.86 -3.88
C LYS A 105 4.33 13.92 -3.35
N GLY A 106 4.85 14.32 -2.22
CA GLY A 106 5.72 13.75 -1.29
C GLY A 106 5.79 12.24 -1.17
N GLY A 107 6.98 11.81 -0.80
CA GLY A 107 7.31 10.44 -0.57
C GLY A 107 6.61 9.82 0.63
N ALA A 108 6.96 8.57 0.92
CA ALA A 108 6.38 7.80 2.01
C ALA A 108 7.30 7.74 3.26
N ALA A 109 8.06 8.80 3.53
CA ALA A 109 9.00 8.84 4.66
C ALA A 109 8.38 9.36 5.98
N GLY A 110 7.14 9.84 5.97
CA GLY A 110 6.53 10.57 7.08
C GLY A 110 6.69 12.08 6.95
N GLY A 111 6.59 12.84 8.04
CA GLY A 111 6.73 14.29 8.03
C GLY A 111 6.99 14.88 9.42
N GLY A 112 7.51 16.11 9.47
CA GLY A 112 7.90 16.76 10.71
C GLY A 112 8.93 15.96 11.49
N PHE A 113 8.69 15.80 12.78
CA PHE A 113 9.54 15.00 13.67
C PHE A 113 9.19 13.50 13.70
N ALA A 114 8.25 13.03 12.86
CA ALA A 114 7.90 11.63 12.71
C ALA A 114 8.22 11.14 11.29
N GLN A 115 9.50 10.90 11.03
CA GLN A 115 10.03 10.47 9.73
C GLN A 115 10.95 9.25 9.86
N VAL A 116 11.04 8.46 8.78
CA VAL A 116 12.13 7.49 8.55
C VAL A 116 13.23 8.15 7.73
N VAL A 117 14.46 7.82 8.04
CA VAL A 117 15.68 8.40 7.44
C VAL A 117 16.68 7.31 7.02
N PRO A 118 17.48 7.55 5.98
CA PRO A 118 17.68 8.80 5.22
C PRO A 118 16.54 9.08 4.23
N MET A 119 15.86 10.20 4.37
CA MET A 119 14.64 10.54 3.63
C MET A 119 14.88 10.67 2.13
N GLU A 120 15.96 11.31 1.71
CA GLU A 120 16.30 11.51 0.31
C GLU A 120 16.51 10.16 -0.40
N ASP A 121 17.31 9.26 0.19
CA ASP A 121 17.58 7.94 -0.38
C ASP A 121 16.29 7.12 -0.52
N ILE A 122 15.44 7.12 0.52
CA ILE A 122 14.17 6.38 0.52
C ILE A 122 13.25 6.86 -0.61
N ASN A 123 13.20 8.17 -0.88
CA ASN A 123 12.30 8.76 -1.87
C ASN A 123 12.85 8.75 -3.31
N LEU A 124 14.12 8.40 -3.51
CA LEU A 124 14.77 8.36 -4.82
C LEU A 124 15.13 6.92 -5.21
N HIS A 125 16.43 6.61 -5.29
CA HIS A 125 16.92 5.28 -5.64
C HIS A 125 17.34 4.50 -4.39
N PHE A 126 16.42 4.14 -3.56
CA PHE A 126 16.63 3.59 -2.22
C PHE A 126 17.67 2.46 -2.16
N THR A 127 17.31 1.25 -2.60
CA THR A 127 18.19 0.07 -2.68
C THR A 127 18.10 -0.65 -4.03
N GLY A 128 17.30 -0.11 -4.96
CA GLY A 128 17.14 -0.65 -6.30
C GLY A 128 15.98 -1.64 -6.47
N ASP A 129 15.13 -1.82 -5.47
CA ASP A 129 14.04 -2.82 -5.52
C ASP A 129 13.04 -2.53 -6.64
N PHE A 130 12.67 -1.28 -6.86
CA PHE A 130 11.76 -0.89 -7.94
C PHE A 130 12.38 -1.07 -9.31
N HIS A 131 13.69 -0.83 -9.45
CA HIS A 131 14.41 -1.15 -10.66
C HIS A 131 14.38 -2.66 -10.95
N ALA A 132 14.63 -3.49 -9.93
CA ALA A 132 14.58 -4.95 -10.06
C ALA A 132 13.19 -5.45 -10.48
N VAL A 133 12.11 -4.90 -9.88
CA VAL A 133 10.73 -5.20 -10.26
C VAL A 133 10.46 -4.80 -11.71
N GLY A 134 10.88 -3.60 -12.12
CA GLY A 134 10.74 -3.12 -13.50
C GLY A 134 11.51 -3.99 -14.49
N ALA A 135 12.74 -4.38 -14.15
CA ALA A 135 13.57 -5.25 -14.98
C ALA A 135 12.95 -6.65 -15.16
N ALA A 136 12.49 -7.28 -14.07
CA ALA A 136 11.84 -8.59 -14.12
C ALA A 136 10.52 -8.56 -14.91
N HIS A 137 9.70 -7.53 -14.70
CA HIS A 137 8.45 -7.33 -15.44
C HIS A 137 8.70 -7.15 -16.95
N ASN A 138 9.64 -6.28 -17.32
CA ASN A 138 9.94 -5.97 -18.71
C ASN A 138 10.69 -7.10 -19.42
N LEU A 139 11.46 -7.94 -18.68
CA LEU A 139 12.02 -9.17 -19.22
C LEU A 139 10.90 -10.09 -19.71
N LEU A 140 9.85 -10.30 -18.92
CA LEU A 140 8.70 -11.11 -19.33
C LEU A 140 8.03 -10.52 -20.60
N SER A 141 7.86 -9.20 -20.66
CA SER A 141 7.33 -8.52 -21.86
C SER A 141 8.20 -8.76 -23.09
N ALA A 142 9.52 -8.69 -22.94
CA ALA A 142 10.47 -8.95 -24.02
C ALA A 142 10.44 -10.41 -24.48
N LEU A 143 10.32 -11.36 -23.54
CA LEU A 143 10.23 -12.79 -23.87
C LEU A 143 8.93 -13.14 -24.61
N ILE A 144 7.81 -12.48 -24.30
CA ILE A 144 6.54 -12.63 -25.04
C ILE A 144 6.74 -12.22 -26.50
N ASP A 145 7.24 -11.00 -26.74
CA ASP A 145 7.44 -10.49 -28.11
C ASP A 145 8.53 -11.29 -28.85
N ASN A 146 9.59 -11.74 -28.17
CA ASN A 146 10.60 -12.62 -28.75
C ASN A 146 10.05 -13.99 -29.15
N HIS A 147 9.17 -14.60 -28.33
CA HIS A 147 8.52 -15.86 -28.66
C HIS A 147 7.65 -15.73 -29.93
N ILE A 148 6.91 -14.63 -30.04
CA ILE A 148 6.09 -14.35 -31.23
C ILE A 148 6.98 -14.15 -32.47
N TYR A 149 8.10 -13.45 -32.33
CA TYR A 149 9.06 -13.20 -33.42
C TYR A 149 9.64 -14.50 -34.01
N TRP A 150 9.99 -15.48 -33.13
CA TRP A 150 10.62 -16.73 -33.53
C TRP A 150 9.65 -17.88 -33.84
N GLY A 151 8.40 -17.58 -34.16
CA GLY A 151 7.46 -18.58 -34.70
C GLY A 151 6.25 -18.87 -33.86
N ASN A 152 6.15 -18.33 -32.63
CA ASN A 152 4.94 -18.40 -31.79
C ASN A 152 4.40 -19.83 -31.59
N GLU A 153 5.26 -20.76 -31.24
CA GLU A 153 4.91 -22.19 -31.06
C GLU A 153 3.77 -22.41 -30.03
N LEU A 154 3.68 -21.54 -29.00
CA LEU A 154 2.59 -21.57 -28.02
C LEU A 154 1.25 -21.10 -28.58
N GLY A 155 1.22 -20.52 -29.79
CA GLY A 155 0.01 -20.01 -30.42
C GLY A 155 -0.62 -18.81 -29.71
N ILE A 156 0.20 -17.92 -29.16
CA ILE A 156 -0.27 -16.69 -28.50
C ILE A 156 -1.09 -15.87 -29.51
N ASP A 157 -2.34 -15.55 -29.19
CA ASP A 157 -3.10 -14.56 -29.96
C ASP A 157 -2.64 -13.16 -29.57
N VAL A 158 -1.95 -12.49 -30.49
CA VAL A 158 -1.37 -11.14 -30.27
C VAL A 158 -2.38 -10.09 -29.81
N ARG A 159 -3.68 -10.30 -30.09
CA ARG A 159 -4.80 -9.45 -29.65
C ARG A 159 -5.25 -9.76 -28.23
N ARG A 160 -4.76 -10.83 -27.61
CA ARG A 160 -5.16 -11.34 -26.30
C ARG A 160 -4.00 -11.38 -25.30
N ILE A 161 -2.93 -10.63 -25.59
CA ILE A 161 -1.84 -10.41 -24.65
C ILE A 161 -2.35 -9.45 -23.58
N THR A 162 -2.27 -9.87 -22.33
CA THR A 162 -2.72 -9.10 -21.16
C THR A 162 -1.57 -8.38 -20.44
N TRP A 163 -0.33 -8.63 -20.87
CA TRP A 163 0.89 -8.15 -20.23
C TRP A 163 1.43 -6.92 -20.98
N LYS A 164 1.46 -5.78 -20.29
CA LYS A 164 2.08 -4.52 -20.73
C LYS A 164 3.55 -4.47 -20.32
N ARG A 165 4.20 -3.33 -20.49
CA ARG A 165 5.49 -2.98 -19.90
C ARG A 165 5.29 -2.12 -18.65
N VAL A 166 6.36 -1.81 -17.92
CA VAL A 166 6.28 -0.89 -16.78
C VAL A 166 7.41 0.14 -16.80
N LEU A 167 7.11 1.30 -16.22
CA LEU A 167 8.07 2.37 -15.98
C LEU A 167 7.71 3.04 -14.65
N ASP A 168 8.69 3.28 -13.76
CA ASP A 168 8.42 3.95 -12.48
C ASP A 168 8.45 5.48 -12.62
N MET A 169 7.58 5.99 -13.48
CA MET A 169 7.38 7.42 -13.73
C MET A 169 5.95 7.67 -14.20
N ASN A 170 5.42 8.86 -13.90
CA ASN A 170 4.12 9.28 -14.41
C ASN A 170 4.27 9.76 -15.86
N ASP A 171 3.76 8.99 -16.81
CA ASP A 171 3.81 9.36 -18.24
C ASP A 171 2.54 8.93 -18.98
N ARG A 172 1.62 9.90 -19.17
CA ARG A 172 0.34 9.63 -19.85
C ARG A 172 0.48 9.26 -21.33
N SER A 173 1.60 9.60 -21.98
CA SER A 173 1.83 9.30 -23.39
C SER A 173 2.08 7.82 -23.63
N LEU A 174 2.47 7.08 -22.59
CA LEU A 174 2.76 5.66 -22.65
C LEU A 174 1.58 4.74 -22.33
N ARG A 175 0.39 5.29 -22.02
CA ARG A 175 -0.79 4.48 -21.67
C ARG A 175 -1.16 3.47 -22.72
N GLU A 176 -1.20 3.93 -23.98
CA GLU A 176 -1.49 3.11 -25.17
C GLU A 176 -0.51 3.50 -26.28
N ILE A 177 0.21 2.51 -26.79
CA ILE A 177 1.20 2.67 -27.86
C ILE A 177 1.10 1.52 -28.86
N VAL A 178 1.69 1.68 -30.01
CA VAL A 178 1.96 0.57 -30.95
C VAL A 178 3.44 0.21 -30.85
N SER A 179 3.73 -1.02 -30.45
CA SER A 179 5.09 -1.56 -30.40
C SER A 179 5.52 -2.17 -31.73
N SER A 180 6.83 -2.42 -31.88
CA SER A 180 7.43 -3.16 -33.03
C SER A 180 7.25 -2.47 -34.38
N LEU A 181 7.14 -1.15 -34.44
CA LEU A 181 7.19 -0.38 -35.69
C LEU A 181 8.62 -0.39 -36.24
N GLY A 182 8.77 -0.15 -37.56
CA GLY A 182 10.07 -0.07 -38.22
C GLY A 182 10.43 -1.31 -39.07
N GLY A 183 9.46 -2.18 -39.33
CA GLY A 183 9.56 -3.31 -40.26
C GLY A 183 9.77 -4.67 -39.56
N PRO A 184 9.86 -5.76 -40.37
CA PRO A 184 9.84 -7.13 -39.85
C PRO A 184 10.96 -7.46 -38.87
N GLY A 185 12.11 -6.78 -38.95
CA GLY A 185 13.23 -6.98 -38.01
C GLY A 185 12.94 -6.57 -36.57
N ASN A 186 11.91 -5.75 -36.36
CA ASN A 186 11.50 -5.27 -35.03
C ASN A 186 10.36 -6.11 -34.38
N GLY A 187 9.88 -7.12 -35.09
CA GLY A 187 8.84 -8.01 -34.60
C GLY A 187 7.46 -7.73 -35.17
N TYR A 188 6.42 -8.13 -34.45
CA TYR A 188 5.03 -8.04 -34.86
C TYR A 188 4.37 -6.78 -34.28
N PRO A 189 3.95 -5.80 -35.09
CA PRO A 189 3.29 -4.59 -34.60
C PRO A 189 2.00 -4.93 -33.86
N ARG A 190 1.87 -4.43 -32.63
CA ARG A 190 0.66 -4.60 -31.81
C ARG A 190 0.42 -3.44 -30.89
N GLU A 191 -0.83 -3.21 -30.56
CA GLU A 191 -1.23 -2.30 -29.51
C GLU A 191 -0.79 -2.84 -28.13
N THR A 192 -0.23 -1.99 -27.31
CA THR A 192 0.23 -2.27 -25.95
C THR A 192 0.31 -0.96 -25.17
N GLY A 193 1.01 -0.94 -24.04
CA GLY A 193 1.21 0.26 -23.21
C GLY A 193 2.17 0.01 -22.09
N PHE A 194 2.20 0.98 -21.16
CA PHE A 194 2.95 0.89 -19.93
C PHE A 194 2.04 1.13 -18.72
N ASP A 195 2.27 0.37 -17.68
CA ASP A 195 1.76 0.67 -16.34
C ASP A 195 2.89 1.24 -15.48
N ILE A 196 2.57 1.94 -14.39
CA ILE A 196 3.58 2.34 -13.43
C ILE A 196 4.05 1.11 -12.64
N THR A 197 5.33 1.05 -12.29
CA THR A 197 5.94 -0.13 -11.64
C THR A 197 5.18 -0.61 -10.41
N VAL A 198 4.61 0.29 -9.61
CA VAL A 198 3.83 -0.04 -8.41
C VAL A 198 2.43 -0.62 -8.70
N ALA A 199 1.98 -0.60 -9.96
CA ALA A 199 0.77 -1.27 -10.43
C ALA A 199 1.07 -2.68 -11.02
N SER A 200 2.34 -3.06 -11.12
CA SER A 200 2.78 -4.35 -11.63
C SER A 200 2.29 -5.53 -10.77
N GLU A 201 1.87 -6.62 -11.42
CA GLU A 201 1.64 -7.89 -10.71
C GLU A 201 2.93 -8.43 -10.08
N VAL A 202 4.10 -8.19 -10.69
CA VAL A 202 5.41 -8.58 -10.11
C VAL A 202 5.63 -7.87 -8.76
N MET A 203 5.27 -6.58 -8.65
CA MET A 203 5.30 -5.86 -7.37
C MET A 203 4.37 -6.50 -6.34
N ALA A 204 3.16 -6.86 -6.72
CA ALA A 204 2.22 -7.52 -5.81
C ALA A 204 2.72 -8.91 -5.38
N ILE A 205 3.31 -9.67 -6.29
CA ILE A 205 3.94 -10.97 -6.03
C ILE A 205 5.10 -10.82 -5.03
N LEU A 206 6.03 -9.89 -5.27
CA LEU A 206 7.14 -9.59 -4.36
C LEU A 206 6.63 -9.29 -2.95
N CYS A 207 5.52 -8.57 -2.84
CA CYS A 207 4.95 -8.17 -1.56
C CYS A 207 4.17 -9.28 -0.83
N LEU A 208 3.70 -10.31 -1.54
CA LEU A 208 2.89 -11.40 -0.98
C LEU A 208 3.68 -12.70 -0.81
N ALA A 209 4.81 -12.87 -1.50
CA ALA A 209 5.66 -14.05 -1.39
C ALA A 209 6.27 -14.19 0.01
N THR A 210 6.44 -15.43 0.45
CA THR A 210 6.96 -15.76 1.78
C THR A 210 8.45 -16.14 1.78
N ASP A 211 8.93 -16.64 0.66
CA ASP A 211 10.31 -17.07 0.42
C ASP A 211 10.61 -17.07 -1.09
N LEU A 212 11.83 -17.41 -1.49
CA LEU A 212 12.23 -17.41 -2.91
C LEU A 212 11.54 -18.51 -3.73
N GLU A 213 11.21 -19.64 -3.13
CA GLU A 213 10.49 -20.74 -3.81
C GLU A 213 9.04 -20.32 -4.09
N ASP A 214 8.37 -19.69 -3.12
CA ASP A 214 7.04 -19.13 -3.31
C ASP A 214 7.05 -17.97 -4.32
N LEU A 215 8.09 -17.13 -4.30
CA LEU A 215 8.29 -16.07 -5.30
C LEU A 215 8.34 -16.65 -6.71
N GLU A 216 9.20 -17.65 -6.95
CA GLU A 216 9.35 -18.32 -8.25
C GLU A 216 8.05 -19.00 -8.69
N ARG A 217 7.40 -19.73 -7.79
CA ARG A 217 6.11 -20.38 -8.04
C ARG A 217 5.04 -19.38 -8.48
N ARG A 218 4.96 -18.24 -7.82
CA ARG A 218 4.01 -17.17 -8.15
C ARG A 218 4.33 -16.54 -9.51
N LEU A 219 5.60 -16.23 -9.77
CA LEU A 219 6.02 -15.70 -11.07
C LEU A 219 5.72 -16.68 -12.21
N ALA A 220 5.89 -17.97 -12.00
CA ALA A 220 5.56 -19.02 -12.97
C ALA A 220 4.08 -19.01 -13.39
N ASN A 221 3.19 -18.63 -12.49
CA ASN A 221 1.74 -18.65 -12.70
C ASN A 221 1.17 -17.34 -13.28
N ILE A 222 1.96 -16.32 -13.52
CA ILE A 222 1.49 -15.08 -14.19
C ILE A 222 0.88 -15.45 -15.55
N VAL A 223 -0.38 -15.08 -15.76
CA VAL A 223 -1.06 -15.22 -17.06
C VAL A 223 -0.67 -14.05 -17.96
N ILE A 224 -0.02 -14.37 -19.09
CA ILE A 224 0.51 -13.37 -20.04
C ILE A 224 -0.41 -13.08 -21.21
N GLY A 225 -1.35 -13.97 -21.47
CA GLY A 225 -2.28 -13.88 -22.58
C GLY A 225 -2.98 -15.20 -22.84
N TYR A 226 -3.61 -15.31 -24.00
CA TYR A 226 -4.42 -16.46 -24.38
C TYR A 226 -4.17 -16.87 -25.82
N THR A 227 -4.38 -18.15 -26.12
CA THR A 227 -4.49 -18.66 -27.49
C THR A 227 -5.82 -18.20 -28.15
N ARG A 228 -5.98 -18.45 -29.46
CA ARG A 228 -7.26 -18.20 -30.15
C ARG A 228 -8.43 -18.97 -29.52
N ASP A 229 -8.16 -20.17 -29.03
CA ASP A 229 -9.14 -21.02 -28.34
C ASP A 229 -9.32 -20.66 -26.86
N LYS A 230 -8.82 -19.50 -26.44
CA LYS A 230 -8.93 -18.95 -25.07
C LYS A 230 -8.23 -19.76 -24.00
N LYS A 231 -7.27 -20.61 -24.35
CA LYS A 231 -6.41 -21.30 -23.39
C LYS A 231 -5.41 -20.27 -22.82
N ALA A 232 -5.31 -20.19 -21.49
CA ALA A 232 -4.36 -19.31 -20.82
C ALA A 232 -2.92 -19.78 -21.06
N ILE A 233 -2.02 -18.80 -21.27
CA ILE A 233 -0.57 -19.00 -21.38
C ILE A 233 0.07 -18.27 -20.21
N CYS A 234 0.97 -18.94 -19.51
CA CYS A 234 1.62 -18.43 -18.30
C CYS A 234 3.11 -18.15 -18.53
N ALA A 235 3.73 -17.40 -17.64
CA ALA A 235 5.17 -17.10 -17.69
C ALA A 235 6.04 -18.37 -17.67
N LYS A 236 5.60 -19.45 -17.01
CA LYS A 236 6.29 -20.74 -17.03
C LYS A 236 6.36 -21.39 -18.42
N ASP A 237 5.36 -21.15 -19.28
CA ASP A 237 5.34 -21.70 -20.63
C ASP A 237 6.43 -21.07 -21.52
N LEU A 238 6.92 -19.89 -21.13
CA LEU A 238 8.08 -19.22 -21.71
C LEU A 238 9.39 -19.47 -20.94
N ASN A 239 9.37 -20.28 -19.88
CA ASN A 239 10.51 -20.48 -18.96
C ASN A 239 11.07 -19.16 -18.36
N ALA A 240 10.21 -18.14 -18.20
CA ALA A 240 10.63 -16.81 -17.78
C ALA A 240 10.86 -16.69 -16.26
N HIS A 241 10.13 -17.47 -15.45
CA HIS A 241 10.05 -17.33 -14.00
C HIS A 241 11.40 -17.44 -13.28
N GLY A 242 12.28 -18.36 -13.68
CA GLY A 242 13.60 -18.50 -13.08
C GLY A 242 14.47 -17.24 -13.26
N SER A 243 14.53 -16.69 -14.48
CA SER A 243 15.28 -15.45 -14.77
C SER A 243 14.69 -14.24 -14.03
N MET A 244 13.37 -14.17 -13.93
CA MET A 244 12.69 -13.12 -13.16
C MET A 244 13.03 -13.23 -11.67
N THR A 245 13.07 -14.44 -11.11
CA THR A 245 13.44 -14.68 -9.71
C THR A 245 14.89 -14.24 -9.44
N VAL A 246 15.80 -14.53 -10.36
CA VAL A 246 17.21 -14.07 -10.26
C VAL A 246 17.30 -12.56 -10.19
N LEU A 247 16.55 -11.83 -11.03
CA LEU A 247 16.51 -10.36 -11.00
C LEU A 247 15.93 -9.80 -9.69
N LEU A 248 15.02 -10.54 -9.06
CA LEU A 248 14.35 -10.12 -7.82
C LEU A 248 15.02 -10.59 -6.54
N LYS A 249 16.03 -11.46 -6.61
CA LYS A 249 16.65 -12.12 -5.46
C LYS A 249 17.09 -11.12 -4.36
N ASP A 250 17.82 -10.09 -4.74
CA ASP A 250 18.30 -9.10 -3.78
C ASP A 250 17.21 -8.13 -3.35
N ALA A 251 16.29 -7.79 -4.27
CA ALA A 251 15.12 -6.97 -3.97
C ALA A 251 14.16 -7.65 -2.98
N PHE A 252 14.17 -8.97 -2.88
CA PHE A 252 13.33 -9.72 -1.96
C PHE A 252 13.75 -9.59 -0.49
N MET A 253 15.02 -9.23 -0.22
CA MET A 253 15.49 -8.96 1.14
C MET A 253 14.94 -7.65 1.68
N PRO A 254 14.32 -7.60 2.89
CA PRO A 254 13.79 -6.40 3.47
C PRO A 254 14.84 -5.33 3.75
N ASN A 255 14.47 -4.05 3.54
CA ASN A 255 15.33 -2.90 3.82
C ASN A 255 15.13 -2.41 5.25
N LEU A 256 16.21 -2.37 6.02
CA LEU A 256 16.26 -1.79 7.36
C LEU A 256 16.77 -0.35 7.30
N VAL A 257 16.03 0.55 7.95
CA VAL A 257 16.37 1.96 8.17
C VAL A 257 16.00 2.36 9.60
N GLN A 258 16.09 3.64 9.94
CA GLN A 258 15.79 4.16 11.27
C GLN A 258 14.79 5.33 11.19
N THR A 259 14.09 5.58 12.30
CA THR A 259 13.34 6.82 12.49
C THR A 259 14.27 7.95 12.92
N LEU A 260 13.78 9.20 12.93
CA LEU A 260 14.52 10.35 13.49
C LEU A 260 14.94 10.13 14.95
N GLU A 261 14.22 9.30 15.70
CA GLU A 261 14.53 8.94 17.09
C GLU A 261 15.38 7.65 17.21
N ASN A 262 16.01 7.22 16.13
CA ASN A 262 16.88 6.02 16.06
C ASN A 262 16.16 4.72 16.46
N ASN A 263 14.89 4.58 16.12
CA ASN A 263 14.14 3.34 16.24
C ASN A 263 14.11 2.58 14.90
N PRO A 264 13.97 1.24 14.93
CA PRO A 264 14.04 0.43 13.73
C PRO A 264 12.79 0.58 12.85
N ALA A 265 13.01 0.63 11.54
CA ALA A 265 11.95 0.60 10.55
C ALA A 265 12.36 -0.27 9.35
N PHE A 266 11.42 -1.08 8.84
CA PHE A 266 11.53 -1.75 7.56
C PHE A 266 10.75 -0.96 6.52
N VAL A 267 11.38 -0.65 5.39
CA VAL A 267 10.75 -0.02 4.23
C VAL A 267 10.93 -0.96 3.05
N HIS A 268 9.84 -1.63 2.61
CA HIS A 268 10.00 -2.71 1.64
C HIS A 268 8.73 -2.96 0.83
N GLY A 269 8.85 -2.92 -0.51
CA GLY A 269 7.77 -3.07 -1.45
C GLY A 269 6.77 -1.90 -1.44
N GLY A 270 6.10 -1.64 -2.55
CA GLY A 270 5.25 -0.46 -2.68
C GLY A 270 4.05 -0.61 -3.63
N PRO A 271 3.21 -1.65 -3.50
CA PRO A 271 2.08 -1.84 -4.39
C PRO A 271 1.02 -0.75 -4.17
N PHE A 272 0.40 -0.26 -5.25
CA PHE A 272 -0.70 0.69 -5.14
C PHE A 272 -1.92 0.08 -4.46
N ALA A 273 -2.62 0.89 -3.63
CA ALA A 273 -3.78 0.44 -2.89
C ALA A 273 -5.11 0.51 -3.67
N ASN A 274 -5.13 1.10 -4.86
CA ASN A 274 -6.32 1.17 -5.70
C ASN A 274 -6.38 0.07 -6.78
N ILE A 275 -5.31 -0.70 -6.98
CA ILE A 275 -5.26 -1.80 -7.95
C ILE A 275 -4.54 -3.05 -7.42
N ALA A 276 -3.84 -2.94 -6.30
CA ALA A 276 -3.22 -4.03 -5.57
C ALA A 276 -3.56 -3.91 -4.08
N HIS A 277 -2.93 -4.71 -3.22
CA HIS A 277 -3.28 -4.76 -1.80
C HIS A 277 -2.75 -3.58 -0.97
N GLY A 278 -1.88 -2.73 -1.51
CA GLY A 278 -1.52 -1.44 -0.92
C GLY A 278 -0.78 -1.48 0.41
N CYS A 279 -0.03 -2.55 0.69
CA CYS A 279 0.70 -2.75 1.93
C CYS A 279 2.16 -3.13 1.64
N ASN A 280 3.05 -2.92 2.60
CA ASN A 280 4.43 -3.40 2.52
C ASN A 280 4.48 -4.94 2.44
N THR A 281 5.67 -5.52 2.23
CA THR A 281 5.84 -6.96 2.02
C THR A 281 5.43 -7.79 3.25
N VAL A 282 4.95 -9.00 2.98
CA VAL A 282 4.71 -10.02 4.01
C VAL A 282 6.01 -10.35 4.73
N LEU A 283 7.12 -10.48 3.97
CA LEU A 283 8.41 -10.83 4.53
C LEU A 283 8.91 -9.81 5.55
N ALA A 284 8.85 -8.50 5.24
CA ALA A 284 9.23 -7.45 6.18
C ALA A 284 8.34 -7.43 7.44
N THR A 285 7.02 -7.59 7.27
CA THR A 285 6.08 -7.64 8.40
C THR A 285 6.35 -8.84 9.31
N LYS A 286 6.54 -10.05 8.73
CA LYS A 286 6.85 -11.26 9.52
C LYS A 286 8.20 -11.15 10.22
N THR A 287 9.22 -10.64 9.53
CA THR A 287 10.53 -10.39 10.13
C THR A 287 10.41 -9.44 11.34
N ALA A 288 9.70 -8.33 11.18
CA ALA A 288 9.47 -7.38 12.26
C ALA A 288 8.73 -8.01 13.46
N LEU A 289 7.72 -8.85 13.20
CA LEU A 289 6.96 -9.56 14.24
C LEU A 289 7.83 -10.51 15.07
N LYS A 290 8.87 -11.10 14.45
CA LYS A 290 9.82 -11.97 15.16
C LYS A 290 10.90 -11.22 15.95
N LEU A 291 11.09 -9.93 15.65
CA LEU A 291 12.15 -9.10 16.24
C LEU A 291 11.63 -8.08 17.28
N GLY A 292 10.37 -7.67 17.17
CA GLY A 292 9.74 -6.67 18.03
C GLY A 292 8.57 -7.20 18.83
N GLU A 293 8.25 -6.56 19.94
CA GLU A 293 7.04 -6.82 20.73
C GLU A 293 5.79 -6.25 20.04
N TYR A 294 5.98 -5.14 19.32
CA TYR A 294 4.96 -4.44 18.56
C TYR A 294 5.46 -4.14 17.14
N VAL A 295 4.61 -4.34 16.18
CA VAL A 295 4.88 -3.97 14.78
C VAL A 295 3.79 -3.02 14.32
N VAL A 296 4.18 -1.81 13.94
CA VAL A 296 3.27 -0.79 13.42
C VAL A 296 3.41 -0.74 11.91
N THR A 297 2.34 -1.09 11.20
CA THR A 297 2.31 -1.05 9.73
C THR A 297 1.14 -0.22 9.24
N GLU A 298 1.15 0.15 7.96
CA GLU A 298 0.08 0.93 7.34
C GLU A 298 -0.53 0.25 6.12
N ALA A 299 -1.75 0.66 5.78
CA ALA A 299 -2.41 0.34 4.53
C ALA A 299 -2.76 1.63 3.76
N GLY A 300 -2.67 1.59 2.43
CA GLY A 300 -2.89 2.77 1.57
C GLY A 300 -4.33 3.25 1.57
N PHE A 301 -4.54 4.55 1.41
CA PHE A 301 -5.85 5.22 1.39
C PHE A 301 -6.67 5.05 2.68
N GLY A 302 -8.00 5.04 2.56
CA GLY A 302 -8.92 4.86 3.68
C GLY A 302 -9.12 3.39 4.07
N ALA A 303 -9.77 3.18 5.21
CA ALA A 303 -10.00 1.83 5.72
C ALA A 303 -10.92 0.99 4.82
N ASP A 304 -11.74 1.63 4.01
CA ASP A 304 -12.61 0.98 3.02
C ASP A 304 -11.85 0.33 1.85
N LEU A 305 -10.64 0.79 1.55
CA LEU A 305 -9.77 0.25 0.52
C LEU A 305 -8.54 -0.46 1.10
N GLY A 306 -7.70 0.28 1.82
CA GLY A 306 -6.44 -0.23 2.31
C GLY A 306 -6.59 -1.25 3.42
N ALA A 307 -7.36 -0.95 4.48
CA ALA A 307 -7.54 -1.89 5.58
C ALA A 307 -8.34 -3.13 5.14
N GLU A 308 -9.36 -2.96 4.30
CA GLU A 308 -10.11 -4.09 3.73
C GLU A 308 -9.16 -5.07 3.02
N LYS A 309 -8.28 -4.60 2.14
CA LYS A 309 -7.32 -5.44 1.43
C LYS A 309 -6.21 -5.98 2.33
N PHE A 310 -5.78 -5.22 3.32
CA PHE A 310 -4.85 -5.70 4.33
C PHE A 310 -5.41 -6.93 5.04
N PHE A 311 -6.67 -6.91 5.45
CA PHE A 311 -7.32 -8.02 6.12
C PHE A 311 -7.64 -9.17 5.16
N ASN A 312 -8.39 -8.91 4.09
CA ASN A 312 -8.88 -9.94 3.18
C ASN A 312 -7.82 -10.51 2.23
N ILE A 313 -6.72 -9.79 1.95
CA ILE A 313 -5.65 -10.29 1.08
C ILE A 313 -4.40 -10.61 1.88
N LYS A 314 -3.74 -9.61 2.48
CA LYS A 314 -2.44 -9.80 3.12
C LYS A 314 -2.53 -10.69 4.36
N CYS A 315 -3.42 -10.38 5.30
CA CYS A 315 -3.58 -11.18 6.52
C CYS A 315 -4.05 -12.60 6.21
N ARG A 316 -4.99 -12.76 5.29
CA ARG A 316 -5.47 -14.08 4.82
C ARG A 316 -4.32 -14.92 4.26
N LYS A 317 -3.57 -14.38 3.28
CA LYS A 317 -2.47 -15.11 2.60
C LYS A 317 -1.31 -15.42 3.54
N ALA A 318 -0.95 -14.49 4.39
CA ALA A 318 0.19 -14.61 5.29
C ALA A 318 -0.14 -15.20 6.67
N LYS A 319 -1.43 -15.48 6.95
CA LYS A 319 -1.93 -15.95 8.25
C LYS A 319 -1.56 -15.00 9.39
N LEU A 320 -1.69 -13.68 9.14
CA LEU A 320 -1.44 -12.64 10.12
C LEU A 320 -2.71 -12.35 10.91
N THR A 321 -2.55 -12.08 12.21
CA THR A 321 -3.65 -11.69 13.10
C THR A 321 -3.36 -10.30 13.68
N PRO A 322 -3.99 -9.23 13.16
CA PRO A 322 -3.85 -7.91 13.73
C PRO A 322 -4.44 -7.82 15.13
N SER A 323 -3.79 -7.04 16.00
CA SER A 323 -4.25 -6.85 17.39
C SER A 323 -5.10 -5.60 17.56
N VAL A 324 -4.75 -4.51 16.88
CA VAL A 324 -5.42 -3.20 16.97
C VAL A 324 -5.38 -2.50 15.62
N ALA A 325 -6.41 -1.73 15.31
CA ALA A 325 -6.42 -0.78 14.20
C ALA A 325 -6.45 0.66 14.72
N VAL A 326 -5.54 1.49 14.22
CA VAL A 326 -5.51 2.94 14.46
C VAL A 326 -6.10 3.63 13.25
N ILE A 327 -7.21 4.35 13.43
CA ILE A 327 -7.88 5.10 12.36
C ILE A 327 -7.45 6.56 12.45
N VAL A 328 -6.65 7.01 11.50
CA VAL A 328 -6.22 8.40 11.44
C VAL A 328 -7.37 9.27 10.93
N ALA A 329 -7.66 10.34 11.64
CA ALA A 329 -8.59 11.38 11.27
C ALA A 329 -7.93 12.76 11.37
N THR A 330 -8.45 13.73 10.62
CA THR A 330 -8.08 15.15 10.76
C THR A 330 -9.34 16.01 10.78
N ILE A 331 -9.33 17.08 11.55
CA ILE A 331 -10.41 18.07 11.55
C ILE A 331 -10.65 18.62 10.14
N ARG A 332 -9.57 18.84 9.38
CA ARG A 332 -9.65 19.29 7.97
C ARG A 332 -10.39 18.31 7.07
N ALA A 333 -10.10 17.01 7.19
CA ALA A 333 -10.81 16.00 6.40
C ALA A 333 -12.30 15.91 6.79
N LEU A 334 -12.62 15.98 8.09
CA LEU A 334 -14.00 16.02 8.56
C LEU A 334 -14.75 17.23 7.99
N LYS A 335 -14.16 18.45 8.04
CA LYS A 335 -14.75 19.65 7.43
C LYS A 335 -15.01 19.47 5.93
N MET A 336 -14.07 18.89 5.19
CA MET A 336 -14.24 18.62 3.75
C MET A 336 -15.36 17.62 3.48
N HIS A 337 -15.48 16.57 4.29
CA HIS A 337 -16.59 15.64 4.21
C HIS A 337 -17.93 16.27 4.62
N GLY A 338 -17.88 17.32 5.45
CA GLY A 338 -19.02 18.18 5.80
C GLY A 338 -19.29 19.32 4.82
N GLY A 339 -18.61 19.35 3.65
CA GLY A 339 -18.91 20.26 2.55
C GLY A 339 -18.07 21.55 2.52
N VAL A 340 -17.06 21.72 3.39
CA VAL A 340 -16.19 22.91 3.40
C VAL A 340 -15.14 22.81 2.28
N SER A 341 -14.93 23.91 1.56
CA SER A 341 -13.91 24.01 0.52
C SER A 341 -12.49 24.02 1.10
N LYS A 342 -11.49 23.61 0.29
CA LYS A 342 -10.10 23.51 0.72
C LYS A 342 -9.55 24.83 1.30
N ASP A 343 -9.95 25.96 0.74
CA ASP A 343 -9.42 27.28 1.10
C ASP A 343 -9.99 27.81 2.44
N GLU A 344 -11.05 27.20 2.95
CA GLU A 344 -11.72 27.60 4.20
C GLU A 344 -11.46 26.67 5.40
N LEU A 345 -10.65 25.63 5.22
CA LEU A 345 -10.40 24.62 6.25
C LEU A 345 -9.73 25.16 7.53
N GLY A 346 -9.07 26.32 7.45
CA GLY A 346 -8.40 26.96 8.59
C GLY A 346 -9.34 27.67 9.58
N LYS A 347 -10.63 27.79 9.27
CA LYS A 347 -11.63 28.43 10.14
C LYS A 347 -12.38 27.39 10.96
N GLU A 348 -12.67 27.69 12.23
CA GLU A 348 -13.52 26.82 13.05
C GLU A 348 -14.90 26.63 12.40
N ASN A 349 -15.35 25.37 12.33
CA ASN A 349 -16.66 25.05 11.79
C ASN A 349 -17.23 23.74 12.38
N LEU A 350 -17.83 23.85 13.57
CA LEU A 350 -18.41 22.71 14.30
C LEU A 350 -19.49 21.98 13.51
N LYS A 351 -20.33 22.72 12.77
CA LYS A 351 -21.41 22.12 11.95
C LYS A 351 -20.85 21.23 10.84
N ALA A 352 -19.78 21.69 10.18
CA ALA A 352 -19.15 20.92 9.14
C ALA A 352 -18.40 19.70 9.70
N VAL A 353 -17.74 19.82 10.86
CA VAL A 353 -17.13 18.68 11.56
C VAL A 353 -18.20 17.65 11.88
N GLU A 354 -19.33 18.07 12.50
CA GLU A 354 -20.45 17.18 12.83
C GLU A 354 -21.00 16.46 11.60
N ALA A 355 -21.22 17.16 10.50
CA ALA A 355 -21.68 16.58 9.24
C ALA A 355 -20.68 15.58 8.66
N GLY A 356 -19.36 15.80 8.84
CA GLY A 356 -18.31 14.90 8.35
C GLY A 356 -18.06 13.67 9.21
N LEU A 357 -18.48 13.67 10.48
CA LEU A 357 -18.28 12.55 11.41
C LEU A 357 -18.90 11.24 10.93
N VAL A 358 -19.94 11.29 10.10
CA VAL A 358 -20.55 10.09 9.51
C VAL A 358 -19.56 9.27 8.68
N ASN A 359 -18.57 9.93 8.05
CA ASN A 359 -17.48 9.25 7.32
C ASN A 359 -16.60 8.46 8.29
N LEU A 360 -16.10 9.10 9.34
CA LEU A 360 -15.30 8.45 10.37
C LEU A 360 -16.07 7.30 11.03
N GLY A 361 -17.34 7.51 11.39
CA GLY A 361 -18.21 6.49 11.98
C GLY A 361 -18.40 5.26 11.07
N ARG A 362 -18.45 5.44 9.74
CA ARG A 362 -18.48 4.30 8.81
C ARG A 362 -17.17 3.51 8.85
N HIS A 363 -16.02 4.16 8.88
CA HIS A 363 -14.72 3.49 8.98
C HIS A 363 -14.55 2.75 10.30
N ILE A 364 -14.99 3.31 11.42
CA ILE A 364 -14.99 2.63 12.73
C ILE A 364 -15.82 1.35 12.66
N ARG A 365 -17.05 1.41 12.14
CA ARG A 365 -17.91 0.23 11.98
C ARG A 365 -17.30 -0.80 11.02
N ASN A 366 -16.67 -0.36 9.94
CA ASN A 366 -16.02 -1.27 8.99
C ASN A 366 -14.89 -2.07 9.64
N ILE A 367 -14.04 -1.45 10.45
CA ILE A 367 -12.99 -2.15 11.21
C ILE A 367 -13.60 -3.17 12.18
N GLY A 368 -14.68 -2.79 12.87
CA GLY A 368 -15.39 -3.68 13.80
C GLY A 368 -15.92 -4.97 13.17
N GLN A 369 -16.24 -4.96 11.86
CA GLN A 369 -16.69 -6.16 11.15
C GLN A 369 -15.60 -7.24 11.07
N PHE A 370 -14.33 -6.85 11.07
CA PHE A 370 -13.19 -7.77 11.09
C PHE A 370 -12.85 -8.25 12.52
N GLY A 371 -13.58 -7.82 13.54
CA GLY A 371 -13.36 -8.23 14.93
C GLY A 371 -12.09 -7.64 15.54
N ILE A 372 -11.63 -6.50 15.05
CA ILE A 372 -10.42 -5.81 15.52
C ILE A 372 -10.82 -4.57 16.34
N PRO A 373 -10.30 -4.41 17.58
CA PRO A 373 -10.50 -3.20 18.36
C PRO A 373 -9.84 -2.01 17.65
N ALA A 374 -10.47 -0.84 17.74
CA ALA A 374 -10.01 0.37 17.08
C ALA A 374 -9.77 1.50 18.08
N VAL A 375 -8.85 2.40 17.75
CA VAL A 375 -8.66 3.71 18.36
C VAL A 375 -8.54 4.75 17.25
N VAL A 376 -9.04 5.96 17.47
CA VAL A 376 -8.93 7.06 16.51
C VAL A 376 -7.77 7.97 16.91
N ALA A 377 -6.82 8.15 15.99
CA ALA A 377 -5.73 9.13 16.11
C ALA A 377 -6.13 10.41 15.37
N VAL A 378 -6.37 11.49 16.09
CA VAL A 378 -6.70 12.79 15.49
C VAL A 378 -5.40 13.59 15.31
N ASN A 379 -4.92 13.66 14.08
CA ASN A 379 -3.74 14.45 13.76
C ASN A 379 -4.06 15.95 13.87
N ASN A 380 -3.38 16.62 14.78
CA ASN A 380 -3.60 18.01 15.10
C ASN A 380 -2.87 18.95 14.11
N PHE A 381 -3.61 19.89 13.57
CA PHE A 381 -3.07 21.03 12.84
C PHE A 381 -3.19 22.31 13.67
N THR A 382 -2.30 23.26 13.46
CA THR A 382 -2.25 24.52 14.22
C THR A 382 -3.53 25.37 14.16
N THR A 383 -4.39 25.11 13.20
CA THR A 383 -5.68 25.78 13.01
C THR A 383 -6.86 25.05 13.66
N ASP A 384 -6.64 23.86 14.17
CA ASP A 384 -7.71 23.06 14.79
C ASP A 384 -8.03 23.60 16.17
N THR A 385 -9.32 23.60 16.56
CA THR A 385 -9.76 24.12 17.85
C THR A 385 -10.11 22.99 18.83
N GLU A 386 -10.02 23.31 20.12
CA GLU A 386 -10.40 22.36 21.17
C GLU A 386 -11.88 21.96 21.09
N ALA A 387 -12.74 22.87 20.67
CA ALA A 387 -14.18 22.60 20.50
C ALA A 387 -14.44 21.58 19.39
N GLU A 388 -13.72 21.70 18.27
CA GLU A 388 -13.80 20.73 17.16
C GLU A 388 -13.29 19.35 17.59
N PHE A 389 -12.20 19.27 18.33
CA PHE A 389 -11.67 18.02 18.84
C PHE A 389 -12.63 17.35 19.85
N LYS A 390 -13.20 18.11 20.80
CA LYS A 390 -14.19 17.59 21.77
C LYS A 390 -15.42 16.99 21.08
N LEU A 391 -15.84 17.56 19.95
CA LEU A 391 -16.94 17.01 19.16
C LEU A 391 -16.58 15.64 18.57
N VAL A 392 -15.36 15.47 18.05
CA VAL A 392 -14.86 14.19 17.58
C VAL A 392 -14.76 13.17 18.72
N GLN A 393 -14.21 13.57 19.87
CA GLN A 393 -14.13 12.68 21.05
C GLN A 393 -15.49 12.18 21.50
N LYS A 394 -16.47 13.08 21.62
CA LYS A 394 -17.84 12.72 22.01
C LYS A 394 -18.43 11.69 21.03
N TYR A 395 -18.36 11.95 19.73
CA TYR A 395 -18.91 11.06 18.70
C TYR A 395 -18.23 9.68 18.73
N CYS A 396 -16.91 9.62 18.84
CA CYS A 396 -16.18 8.36 18.92
C CYS A 396 -16.55 7.57 20.18
N SER A 397 -16.68 8.25 21.33
CA SER A 397 -17.11 7.65 22.60
C SER A 397 -18.49 7.01 22.51
N GLU A 398 -19.45 7.65 21.81
CA GLU A 398 -20.78 7.10 21.53
C GLU A 398 -20.72 5.81 20.69
N LEU A 399 -19.65 5.62 19.90
CA LEU A 399 -19.37 4.39 19.15
C LEU A 399 -18.51 3.37 19.91
N GLY A 400 -18.17 3.64 21.18
CA GLY A 400 -17.33 2.78 22.02
C GLY A 400 -15.84 2.81 21.65
N VAL A 401 -15.38 3.85 20.96
CA VAL A 401 -13.99 4.02 20.51
C VAL A 401 -13.42 5.31 21.08
N GLU A 402 -12.19 5.28 21.56
CA GLU A 402 -11.50 6.47 22.04
C GLU A 402 -10.86 7.25 20.90
N ALA A 403 -10.97 8.59 20.93
CA ALA A 403 -10.27 9.50 20.04
C ALA A 403 -9.18 10.25 20.80
N ILE A 404 -7.95 10.14 20.33
CA ILE A 404 -6.75 10.69 20.97
C ILE A 404 -6.12 11.76 20.07
N LEU A 405 -5.86 12.93 20.63
CA LEU A 405 -5.18 14.01 19.94
C LEU A 405 -3.70 13.67 19.77
N CYS A 406 -3.19 13.80 18.57
CA CYS A 406 -1.81 13.48 18.22
C CYS A 406 -1.09 14.70 17.65
N THR A 407 0.07 15.03 18.24
CA THR A 407 0.90 16.19 17.85
C THR A 407 2.30 15.80 17.38
N HIS A 408 2.47 14.56 16.95
CA HIS A 408 3.77 13.96 16.59
C HIS A 408 4.47 14.64 15.43
N TRP A 409 3.75 15.30 14.53
CA TRP A 409 4.40 16.10 13.49
C TRP A 409 5.34 17.17 14.08
N ALA A 410 4.92 17.82 15.16
CA ALA A 410 5.69 18.85 15.84
C ALA A 410 6.55 18.31 16.99
N ASN A 411 6.11 17.24 17.68
CA ASN A 411 6.63 16.80 18.97
C ASN A 411 7.21 15.38 18.97
N GLY A 412 7.31 14.72 17.80
CA GLY A 412 7.83 13.34 17.71
C GLY A 412 7.07 12.37 18.61
N SER A 413 7.79 11.44 19.25
CA SER A 413 7.21 10.40 20.13
C SER A 413 6.36 10.94 21.27
N LYS A 414 6.69 12.12 21.80
CA LYS A 414 5.90 12.76 22.89
C LYS A 414 4.48 13.07 22.44
N GLY A 415 4.32 13.39 21.15
CA GLY A 415 3.01 13.70 20.57
C GLY A 415 2.10 12.49 20.35
N THR A 416 2.58 11.26 20.57
CA THR A 416 1.81 10.01 20.46
C THR A 416 1.86 9.14 21.72
N ALA A 417 2.38 9.65 22.84
CA ALA A 417 2.54 8.86 24.07
C ALA A 417 1.21 8.27 24.57
N ASP A 418 0.14 9.04 24.54
CA ASP A 418 -1.17 8.57 24.99
C ASP A 418 -1.80 7.59 23.98
N LEU A 419 -1.62 7.82 22.68
CA LEU A 419 -1.99 6.85 21.65
C LEU A 419 -1.25 5.52 21.84
N ALA A 420 0.05 5.57 22.12
CA ALA A 420 0.86 4.38 22.36
C ALA A 420 0.38 3.58 23.57
N LYS A 421 0.08 4.25 24.70
CA LYS A 421 -0.50 3.59 25.89
C LYS A 421 -1.83 2.91 25.56
N LYS A 422 -2.72 3.59 24.82
CA LYS A 422 -4.02 3.03 24.43
C LYS A 422 -3.89 1.84 23.50
N VAL A 423 -2.97 1.89 22.55
CA VAL A 423 -2.66 0.77 21.65
C VAL A 423 -2.16 -0.45 22.44
N VAL A 424 -1.28 -0.24 23.44
CA VAL A 424 -0.83 -1.31 24.34
C VAL A 424 -2.01 -1.90 25.10
N GLU A 425 -2.84 -1.07 25.75
CA GLU A 425 -4.04 -1.50 26.49
C GLU A 425 -4.94 -2.37 25.62
N LEU A 426 -5.30 -1.90 24.41
CA LEU A 426 -6.19 -2.62 23.51
C LEU A 426 -5.57 -3.93 22.98
N SER A 427 -4.27 -3.94 22.68
CA SER A 427 -3.59 -5.13 22.17
C SER A 427 -3.36 -6.21 23.22
N GLU A 428 -3.32 -5.83 24.51
CA GLU A 428 -3.16 -6.75 25.64
C GLU A 428 -4.51 -7.20 26.24
N SER A 429 -5.62 -6.55 25.87
CA SER A 429 -6.96 -6.87 26.39
C SER A 429 -7.49 -8.25 25.99
N GLY A 430 -6.93 -8.87 24.95
CA GLY A 430 -7.43 -10.14 24.39
C GLY A 430 -8.80 -10.04 23.72
N SER A 431 -9.27 -8.83 23.43
CA SER A 431 -10.60 -8.58 22.85
C SER A 431 -10.66 -8.81 21.33
N GLN A 432 -9.51 -8.98 20.66
CA GLN A 432 -9.47 -9.22 19.22
C GLN A 432 -10.02 -10.60 18.86
N GLN A 433 -10.91 -10.63 17.87
CA GLN A 433 -11.50 -11.84 17.28
C GLN A 433 -11.42 -11.73 15.76
N PHE A 434 -10.19 -11.64 15.25
CA PHE A 434 -9.97 -11.42 13.83
C PHE A 434 -10.69 -12.45 12.97
N ARG A 435 -11.42 -11.98 11.97
CA ARG A 435 -12.09 -12.78 10.95
C ARG A 435 -12.03 -12.09 9.61
N ASN A 436 -11.99 -12.89 8.56
CA ASN A 436 -12.16 -12.40 7.20
C ASN A 436 -13.63 -12.02 6.95
N LEU A 437 -13.87 -11.16 5.98
CA LEU A 437 -15.22 -10.72 5.64
C LEU A 437 -16.02 -11.82 4.91
N TYR A 438 -15.34 -12.74 4.25
CA TYR A 438 -15.91 -13.88 3.52
C TYR A 438 -14.92 -15.05 3.52
N GLU A 439 -15.45 -16.27 3.35
CA GLU A 439 -14.67 -17.49 3.21
C GLU A 439 -14.13 -17.69 1.79
N ASP A 440 -13.03 -18.44 1.63
CA ASP A 440 -12.42 -18.69 0.32
C ASP A 440 -13.35 -19.41 -0.65
N SER A 441 -14.22 -20.29 -0.15
CA SER A 441 -15.16 -21.08 -0.95
C SER A 441 -16.38 -20.33 -1.47
N VAL A 442 -16.59 -19.10 -1.02
CA VAL A 442 -17.71 -18.25 -1.51
C VAL A 442 -17.45 -17.88 -2.98
N PRO A 443 -18.48 -17.95 -3.87
CA PRO A 443 -18.34 -17.55 -5.27
C PRO A 443 -17.78 -16.12 -5.43
N LEU A 444 -16.98 -15.90 -6.47
CA LEU A 444 -16.32 -14.60 -6.69
C LEU A 444 -17.30 -13.41 -6.71
N TRP A 445 -18.44 -13.58 -7.38
CA TRP A 445 -19.49 -12.55 -7.42
C TRP A 445 -20.01 -12.21 -6.02
N GLU A 446 -20.23 -13.22 -5.18
CA GLU A 446 -20.73 -12.99 -3.82
C GLU A 446 -19.67 -12.39 -2.89
N LYS A 447 -18.37 -12.68 -3.10
CA LYS A 447 -17.29 -11.97 -2.40
C LYS A 447 -17.33 -10.46 -2.69
N VAL A 448 -17.48 -10.10 -3.97
CA VAL A 448 -17.61 -8.69 -4.39
C VAL A 448 -18.85 -8.04 -3.78
N ASN A 449 -19.99 -8.74 -3.84
CA ASN A 449 -21.25 -8.27 -3.28
C ASN A 449 -21.14 -8.04 -1.75
N THR A 450 -20.47 -8.94 -1.06
CA THR A 450 -20.20 -8.83 0.38
C THR A 450 -19.38 -7.58 0.70
N ILE A 451 -18.29 -7.32 -0.02
CA ILE A 451 -17.48 -6.10 0.17
C ILE A 451 -18.32 -4.86 -0.11
N ALA A 452 -19.03 -4.83 -1.25
CA ALA A 452 -19.83 -3.67 -1.66
C ALA A 452 -20.91 -3.32 -0.63
N LYS A 453 -21.62 -4.30 -0.10
CA LYS A 453 -22.67 -4.10 0.89
C LYS A 453 -22.12 -3.76 2.27
N SER A 454 -21.19 -4.57 2.75
CA SER A 454 -20.70 -4.48 4.13
C SER A 454 -19.78 -3.29 4.36
N ILE A 455 -18.87 -3.03 3.42
CA ILE A 455 -17.85 -1.98 3.56
C ILE A 455 -18.29 -0.65 2.93
N TYR A 456 -18.85 -0.71 1.71
CA TYR A 456 -19.22 0.52 0.99
C TYR A 456 -20.64 1.00 1.28
N GLY A 457 -21.51 0.13 1.85
CA GLY A 457 -22.93 0.45 2.09
C GLY A 457 -23.76 0.52 0.82
N ALA A 458 -23.33 -0.16 -0.24
CA ALA A 458 -24.06 -0.27 -1.49
C ALA A 458 -25.32 -1.14 -1.33
N SER A 459 -26.33 -0.91 -2.17
CA SER A 459 -27.51 -1.78 -2.27
C SER A 459 -27.22 -3.05 -3.06
N GLU A 460 -26.48 -2.91 -4.17
CA GLU A 460 -26.16 -4.01 -5.08
C GLU A 460 -24.94 -3.72 -5.94
N ILE A 461 -24.44 -4.76 -6.61
CA ILE A 461 -23.43 -4.69 -7.66
C ILE A 461 -24.08 -5.03 -9.00
N VAL A 462 -23.66 -4.36 -10.08
CA VAL A 462 -24.13 -4.62 -11.44
C VAL A 462 -22.95 -4.79 -12.39
N ALA A 463 -23.11 -5.63 -13.40
CA ALA A 463 -22.14 -5.81 -14.47
C ALA A 463 -22.86 -6.22 -15.76
N ASP A 464 -22.25 -5.95 -16.90
CA ASP A 464 -22.72 -6.47 -18.17
C ASP A 464 -22.54 -7.99 -18.29
N LYS A 465 -23.09 -8.56 -19.36
CA LYS A 465 -23.03 -10.01 -19.60
C LYS A 465 -21.58 -10.51 -19.75
N VAL A 466 -20.71 -9.73 -20.38
CA VAL A 466 -19.32 -10.13 -20.65
C VAL A 466 -18.55 -10.29 -19.34
N VAL A 467 -18.65 -9.32 -18.44
CA VAL A 467 -18.01 -9.37 -17.12
C VAL A 467 -18.56 -10.52 -16.27
N ARG A 468 -19.89 -10.76 -16.31
CA ARG A 468 -20.51 -11.89 -15.58
C ARG A 468 -20.01 -13.25 -16.08
N GLU A 469 -19.88 -13.43 -17.39
CA GLU A 469 -19.29 -14.64 -17.98
C GLU A 469 -17.80 -14.80 -17.61
N GLN A 470 -17.07 -13.71 -17.48
CA GLN A 470 -15.67 -13.70 -17.05
C GLN A 470 -15.51 -14.21 -15.61
N PHE A 471 -16.40 -13.83 -14.68
CA PHE A 471 -16.41 -14.41 -13.32
C PHE A 471 -16.55 -15.94 -13.36
N LYS A 472 -17.52 -16.45 -14.12
CA LYS A 472 -17.72 -17.90 -14.27
C LYS A 472 -16.50 -18.58 -14.91
N MET A 473 -15.88 -17.94 -15.90
CA MET A 473 -14.69 -18.45 -16.54
C MET A 473 -13.52 -18.60 -15.55
N TYR A 474 -13.31 -17.59 -14.69
CA TYR A 474 -12.27 -17.67 -13.68
C TYR A 474 -12.55 -18.72 -12.61
N GLU A 475 -13.81 -18.86 -12.18
CA GLU A 475 -14.22 -19.94 -11.27
C GLU A 475 -13.98 -21.33 -11.88
N ALA A 476 -14.40 -21.54 -13.14
CA ALA A 476 -14.20 -22.79 -13.87
C ALA A 476 -12.70 -23.11 -14.12
N ALA A 477 -11.86 -22.09 -14.24
CA ALA A 477 -10.41 -22.23 -14.38
C ALA A 477 -9.68 -22.48 -13.03
N GLY A 478 -10.41 -22.58 -11.91
CA GLY A 478 -9.84 -22.89 -10.60
C GLY A 478 -9.44 -21.69 -9.75
N TYR A 479 -9.79 -20.48 -10.15
CA TYR A 479 -9.47 -19.25 -9.42
C TYR A 479 -10.58 -18.79 -8.44
N GLY A 480 -11.63 -19.61 -8.24
CA GLY A 480 -12.77 -19.28 -7.38
C GLY A 480 -12.42 -18.99 -5.92
N ASN A 481 -11.32 -19.56 -5.41
CA ASN A 481 -10.86 -19.35 -4.03
C ASN A 481 -10.02 -18.06 -3.85
N PHE A 482 -9.74 -17.33 -4.92
CA PHE A 482 -8.96 -16.10 -4.80
C PHE A 482 -9.74 -14.99 -4.08
N PRO A 483 -9.07 -14.20 -3.22
CA PRO A 483 -9.67 -12.99 -2.66
C PRO A 483 -9.86 -11.91 -3.71
N ILE A 484 -10.71 -10.94 -3.38
CA ILE A 484 -11.05 -9.82 -4.24
C ILE A 484 -10.21 -8.60 -3.89
N CYS A 485 -9.67 -7.95 -4.92
CA CYS A 485 -9.01 -6.65 -4.83
C CYS A 485 -9.90 -5.60 -5.52
N MET A 486 -10.69 -4.88 -4.73
CA MET A 486 -11.55 -3.82 -5.27
C MET A 486 -10.73 -2.62 -5.74
N ALA A 487 -10.91 -2.25 -7.00
CA ALA A 487 -10.30 -1.07 -7.63
C ALA A 487 -11.38 -0.01 -7.87
N LYS A 488 -11.43 1.00 -6.99
CA LYS A 488 -12.39 2.11 -7.03
C LYS A 488 -11.72 3.44 -6.66
N THR A 489 -12.44 4.54 -6.81
CA THR A 489 -12.01 5.84 -6.29
C THR A 489 -11.73 5.78 -4.79
N GLN A 490 -10.65 6.41 -4.34
CA GLN A 490 -10.31 6.53 -2.93
C GLN A 490 -11.07 7.64 -2.19
N TYR A 491 -11.81 8.50 -2.90
CA TYR A 491 -12.40 9.72 -2.35
C TYR A 491 -13.85 9.59 -1.87
N SER A 492 -14.44 8.41 -1.99
CA SER A 492 -15.81 8.12 -1.56
C SER A 492 -15.97 6.63 -1.26
N PHE A 493 -16.94 6.26 -0.42
CA PHE A 493 -17.39 4.86 -0.31
C PHE A 493 -18.09 4.38 -1.60
N SER A 494 -18.69 5.30 -2.36
CA SER A 494 -19.28 4.99 -3.67
C SER A 494 -18.23 4.98 -4.79
N THR A 495 -18.67 4.78 -6.03
CA THR A 495 -17.83 4.91 -7.23
C THR A 495 -17.81 6.35 -7.77
N ASP A 496 -18.59 7.26 -7.21
CA ASP A 496 -18.56 8.70 -7.52
C ASP A 496 -17.70 9.44 -6.47
N PRO A 497 -16.56 10.04 -6.88
CA PRO A 497 -15.67 10.75 -5.96
C PRO A 497 -16.28 12.01 -5.34
N ASN A 498 -17.39 12.51 -5.87
CA ASN A 498 -18.06 13.70 -5.37
C ASN A 498 -19.04 13.43 -4.22
N LEU A 499 -19.48 12.18 -4.05
CA LEU A 499 -20.34 11.80 -2.93
C LEU A 499 -19.52 11.69 -1.65
N LYS A 500 -19.56 12.75 -0.84
CA LYS A 500 -18.84 12.87 0.43
C LYS A 500 -19.60 12.22 1.60
N GLY A 501 -19.00 12.23 2.78
CA GLY A 501 -19.60 11.66 3.98
C GLY A 501 -19.63 10.12 3.93
N ALA A 502 -20.81 9.55 4.15
CA ALA A 502 -21.02 8.10 4.15
C ALA A 502 -22.23 7.71 3.26
N PRO A 503 -22.10 7.84 1.93
CA PRO A 503 -23.19 7.46 1.02
C PRO A 503 -23.58 5.99 1.21
N SER A 504 -24.87 5.69 1.07
CA SER A 504 -25.43 4.34 1.19
C SER A 504 -26.53 4.12 0.17
N GLY A 505 -26.87 2.85 -0.09
CA GLY A 505 -27.93 2.48 -1.03
C GLY A 505 -27.58 2.72 -2.51
N HIS A 506 -26.33 3.09 -2.81
CA HIS A 506 -25.86 3.26 -4.19
C HIS A 506 -25.57 1.90 -4.85
N VAL A 507 -25.58 1.90 -6.18
CA VAL A 507 -25.20 0.75 -7.00
C VAL A 507 -23.71 0.83 -7.32
N VAL A 508 -22.98 -0.30 -7.26
CA VAL A 508 -21.59 -0.39 -7.65
C VAL A 508 -21.48 -1.08 -9.02
N PRO A 509 -21.19 -0.34 -10.10
CA PRO A 509 -20.99 -0.92 -11.41
C PRO A 509 -19.59 -1.56 -11.51
N ILE A 510 -19.55 -2.82 -11.93
CA ILE A 510 -18.30 -3.53 -12.26
C ILE A 510 -18.07 -3.36 -13.76
N ARG A 511 -16.98 -2.68 -14.12
CA ARG A 511 -16.63 -2.40 -15.53
C ARG A 511 -15.77 -3.51 -16.13
N GLU A 512 -14.90 -4.08 -15.32
CA GLU A 512 -13.89 -5.04 -15.75
C GLU A 512 -13.42 -5.87 -14.56
N ILE A 513 -12.97 -7.09 -14.83
CA ILE A 513 -12.21 -7.90 -13.87
C ILE A 513 -10.89 -8.33 -14.50
N ARG A 514 -9.82 -8.35 -13.70
CA ARG A 514 -8.48 -8.77 -14.11
C ARG A 514 -7.98 -9.88 -13.22
N LEU A 515 -7.41 -10.90 -13.81
CA LEU A 515 -6.79 -12.00 -13.08
C LEU A 515 -5.33 -11.65 -12.78
N SER A 516 -4.97 -11.61 -11.52
CA SER A 516 -3.58 -11.58 -11.04
C SER A 516 -3.24 -12.96 -10.50
N ALA A 517 -2.99 -13.91 -11.41
CA ALA A 517 -2.89 -15.33 -11.07
C ALA A 517 -1.65 -15.65 -10.22
N GLY A 518 -0.54 -14.96 -10.45
CA GLY A 518 0.68 -15.08 -9.66
C GLY A 518 0.54 -14.46 -8.27
N ALA A 519 -0.07 -13.28 -8.17
CA ALA A 519 -0.37 -12.63 -6.89
C ALA A 519 -1.54 -13.31 -6.14
N GLU A 520 -2.32 -14.15 -6.83
CA GLU A 520 -3.45 -14.93 -6.31
C GLU A 520 -4.59 -14.07 -5.76
N PHE A 521 -5.03 -13.07 -6.54
CA PHE A 521 -6.26 -12.31 -6.31
C PHE A 521 -6.93 -11.88 -7.62
N ILE A 522 -8.22 -11.52 -7.55
CA ILE A 522 -8.97 -10.97 -8.67
C ILE A 522 -9.15 -9.48 -8.46
N VAL A 523 -8.69 -8.65 -9.41
CA VAL A 523 -8.93 -7.21 -9.42
C VAL A 523 -10.31 -6.95 -10.01
N VAL A 524 -11.14 -6.22 -9.28
CA VAL A 524 -12.49 -5.83 -9.71
C VAL A 524 -12.55 -4.32 -9.89
N VAL A 525 -12.62 -3.87 -11.14
CA VAL A 525 -12.58 -2.45 -11.51
C VAL A 525 -13.99 -1.89 -11.56
N THR A 526 -14.26 -0.89 -10.72
CA THR A 526 -15.60 -0.28 -10.58
C THR A 526 -15.68 1.17 -11.06
N GLY A 527 -14.56 1.73 -11.51
CA GLY A 527 -14.46 3.12 -11.95
C GLY A 527 -13.31 3.33 -12.93
N GLU A 528 -12.96 4.58 -13.16
CA GLU A 528 -11.75 4.89 -13.91
C GLU A 528 -10.53 4.70 -13.02
N ILE A 529 -9.78 3.64 -13.25
CA ILE A 529 -8.56 3.32 -12.53
C ILE A 529 -7.36 3.58 -13.40
N MET A 530 -6.49 4.44 -12.91
CA MET A 530 -5.30 4.87 -13.62
C MET A 530 -4.10 4.04 -13.22
N THR A 531 -3.65 3.15 -14.09
CA THR A 531 -2.44 2.33 -13.90
C THR A 531 -1.18 2.98 -14.45
N MET A 532 -1.31 4.06 -15.23
CA MET A 532 -0.24 4.95 -15.63
C MET A 532 -0.68 6.41 -15.39
N PRO A 533 -0.37 6.98 -14.23
CA PRO A 533 -0.68 8.37 -13.92
C PRO A 533 0.03 9.34 -14.88
N GLY A 534 -0.57 10.50 -15.13
CA GLY A 534 0.11 11.57 -15.83
C GLY A 534 0.72 12.59 -14.86
N LEU A 535 1.73 13.31 -15.32
CA LEU A 535 2.21 14.48 -14.59
C LEU A 535 1.11 15.55 -14.53
N PRO A 536 0.96 16.27 -13.39
CA PRO A 536 0.02 17.38 -13.28
C PRO A 536 0.52 18.59 -14.10
N ARG A 537 -0.31 19.63 -14.18
CA ARG A 537 0.05 20.87 -14.89
C ARG A 537 1.36 21.49 -14.38
N ILE A 538 1.57 21.45 -13.07
CA ILE A 538 2.81 21.89 -12.41
C ILE A 538 3.28 20.69 -11.57
N PRO A 539 4.20 19.87 -12.09
CA PRO A 539 4.74 18.74 -11.35
C PRO A 539 5.76 19.16 -10.31
N ALA A 540 5.93 18.35 -9.27
CA ALA A 540 6.95 18.55 -8.25
C ALA A 540 8.37 18.60 -8.86
N ALA A 541 8.59 17.91 -9.97
CA ALA A 541 9.83 17.95 -10.75
C ALA A 541 10.31 19.36 -11.11
N ASN A 542 9.39 20.35 -11.24
CA ASN A 542 9.76 21.73 -11.56
C ASN A 542 10.51 22.45 -10.42
N SER A 543 10.38 21.97 -9.19
CA SER A 543 11.01 22.54 -7.99
C SER A 543 12.13 21.66 -7.42
N ILE A 544 12.25 20.41 -7.87
CA ILE A 544 13.29 19.49 -7.41
C ILE A 544 14.60 19.79 -8.16
N GLN A 545 15.66 20.16 -7.44
CA GLN A 545 16.96 20.49 -8.01
C GLN A 545 18.10 20.23 -7.02
N LEU A 546 19.33 20.30 -7.50
CA LEU A 546 20.51 20.31 -6.64
C LEU A 546 20.92 21.77 -6.35
N ASN A 547 21.22 22.05 -5.11
CA ASN A 547 21.83 23.33 -4.73
C ASN A 547 23.36 23.31 -4.99
N LYS A 548 24.03 24.44 -4.69
CA LYS A 548 25.50 24.57 -4.89
C LYS A 548 26.34 23.62 -4.04
N LYS A 549 25.76 22.98 -3.03
CA LYS A 549 26.41 21.97 -2.17
C LYS A 549 26.10 20.54 -2.60
N SER A 550 25.47 20.35 -3.75
CA SER A 550 24.97 19.07 -4.25
C SER A 550 23.90 18.42 -3.34
N GLU A 551 23.17 19.23 -2.57
CA GLU A 551 22.05 18.76 -1.76
C GLU A 551 20.74 18.91 -2.55
N VAL A 552 19.81 17.96 -2.40
CA VAL A 552 18.52 17.99 -3.08
C VAL A 552 17.61 19.05 -2.44
N GLU A 553 17.00 19.92 -3.23
CA GLU A 553 16.00 20.90 -2.81
C GLU A 553 14.67 20.58 -3.49
N GLY A 554 13.57 20.98 -2.85
CA GLY A 554 12.22 20.82 -3.42
C GLY A 554 11.64 19.40 -3.34
N LEU A 555 12.29 18.49 -2.61
CA LEU A 555 11.80 17.12 -2.41
C LEU A 555 10.82 17.03 -1.22
N PHE A 556 10.12 18.03 -0.85
CA PHE A 556 9.13 18.19 0.25
C PHE A 556 9.61 19.02 1.43
#